data_a847316626c0287115183b22dfe44c69
#
_entry.id   a847316626c0287115183b22dfe44c69
#
_cell.length_a   1.000
_cell.length_b   1.000
_cell.length_c   1.000
_cell.angle_alpha   90.00
_cell.angle_beta   90.00
_cell.angle_gamma   90.00
#
_symmetry.space_group_name_H-M   'P 1'
#
loop_
_entity.id
_entity.type
_entity.pdbx_description
1 polymer ?
#
loop_
_entity_poly.entity_id
_entity_poly.type
_entity_poly.pdbx_seq_one_letter_code
_entity_poly.pdbx_strand_id
1 'polypeptide(L)'
;QQHHPDIRFHIYSGNAQYVEEQLDQGIFDLGIVTDPVDLSKYDYLKLPTLDTWGVLMKKDSELAKLDTISPKDLLDKPMIISNQEMVKNGISGWLGGNQRALNVVTTYNLFYNAKLMCEENVGYVLTLKNLHNESDKSSICFKPLHPPLTLRSHLVWKKYKVFPKAIEIFLEILNEEIKKKQ
;
A
#
# COMPACT_ATOMS: atom_id res chain seq x y z
N GLN A 1 -13.26 21.02 0.02
CA GLN A 1 -12.98 22.43 -0.40
C GLN A 1 -14.22 23.17 -0.89
N GLN A 2 -15.17 22.53 -1.59
CA GLN A 2 -16.38 23.21 -2.11
C GLN A 2 -17.19 23.91 -1.00
N HIS A 3 -17.28 23.32 0.19
CA HIS A 3 -18.00 23.85 1.35
C HIS A 3 -17.10 24.51 2.41
N HIS A 4 -15.79 24.32 2.31
CA HIS A 4 -14.78 24.82 3.25
C HIS A 4 -13.54 25.32 2.50
N PRO A 5 -13.61 26.44 1.79
CA PRO A 5 -12.55 26.92 0.90
C PRO A 5 -11.27 27.35 1.65
N ASP A 6 -11.40 27.69 2.93
CA ASP A 6 -10.26 28.13 3.76
C ASP A 6 -9.43 26.97 4.36
N ILE A 7 -9.94 25.73 4.25
CA ILE A 7 -9.19 24.55 4.70
C ILE A 7 -8.13 24.17 3.70
N ARG A 8 -6.89 24.06 4.15
CA ARG A 8 -5.74 23.63 3.34
C ARG A 8 -5.25 22.27 3.82
N PHE A 9 -4.88 21.41 2.87
CA PHE A 9 -4.28 20.10 3.14
C PHE A 9 -2.83 20.11 2.71
N HIS A 10 -1.96 19.63 3.60
CA HIS A 10 -0.57 19.33 3.29
C HIS A 10 -0.42 17.82 3.29
N ILE A 11 -0.15 17.22 2.13
CA ILE A 11 -0.09 15.78 1.95
C ILE A 11 1.37 15.36 1.80
N TYR A 12 1.80 14.44 2.64
CA TYR A 12 3.12 13.84 2.59
C TYR A 12 2.99 12.33 2.36
N SER A 13 3.87 11.78 1.55
CA SER A 13 3.91 10.35 1.27
C SER A 13 5.22 9.75 1.80
N GLY A 14 5.10 8.60 2.44
CA GLY A 14 6.22 7.88 3.01
C GLY A 14 5.86 6.42 3.28
N ASN A 15 6.80 5.66 3.84
CA ASN A 15 6.50 4.34 4.37
C ASN A 15 5.76 4.44 5.71
N ALA A 16 5.20 3.33 6.21
CA ALA A 16 4.42 3.30 7.44
C ALA A 16 5.23 3.85 8.63
N GLN A 17 6.48 3.43 8.78
CA GLN A 17 7.35 3.89 9.86
C GLN A 17 7.50 5.42 9.86
N TYR A 18 7.75 6.04 8.71
CA TYR A 18 7.85 7.49 8.60
C TYR A 18 6.53 8.18 9.03
N VAL A 19 5.39 7.67 8.57
CA VAL A 19 4.08 8.24 8.93
C VAL A 19 3.84 8.12 10.44
N GLU A 20 4.12 6.97 11.04
CA GLU A 20 3.99 6.73 12.48
C GLU A 20 4.89 7.65 13.30
N GLU A 21 6.16 7.80 12.92
CA GLU A 21 7.09 8.73 13.58
C GLU A 21 6.59 10.18 13.57
N GLN A 22 6.05 10.65 12.42
CA GLN A 22 5.52 12.01 12.30
C GLN A 22 4.24 12.21 13.12
N LEU A 23 3.38 11.18 13.20
CA LEU A 23 2.21 11.20 14.09
C LEU A 23 2.62 11.22 15.55
N ASP A 24 3.60 10.40 15.95
CA ASP A 24 4.08 10.33 17.33
C ASP A 24 4.75 11.65 17.80
N GLN A 25 5.41 12.35 16.88
CA GLN A 25 5.97 13.68 17.12
C GLN A 25 4.91 14.81 17.06
N GLY A 26 3.67 14.50 16.64
CA GLY A 26 2.60 15.48 16.50
C GLY A 26 2.74 16.41 15.29
N ILE A 27 3.65 16.10 14.36
CA ILE A 27 3.86 16.86 13.12
C ILE A 27 2.72 16.61 12.15
N PHE A 28 2.27 15.33 12.04
CA PHE A 28 1.08 15.01 11.28
C PHE A 28 -0.15 14.96 12.19
N ASP A 29 -1.25 15.45 11.68
CA ASP A 29 -2.54 15.36 12.35
C ASP A 29 -3.20 14.01 12.15
N LEU A 30 -3.15 13.52 10.94
CA LEU A 30 -3.76 12.28 10.47
C LEU A 30 -2.75 11.51 9.61
N GLY A 31 -2.85 10.19 9.61
CA GLY A 31 -2.07 9.32 8.73
C GLY A 31 -2.92 8.23 8.11
N ILE A 32 -2.60 7.81 6.90
CA ILE A 32 -3.15 6.59 6.32
C ILE A 32 -2.07 5.52 6.37
N VAL A 33 -2.36 4.43 7.06
CA VAL A 33 -1.49 3.27 7.20
C VAL A 33 -2.24 2.00 6.77
N THR A 34 -1.49 0.99 6.38
CA THR A 34 -2.06 -0.27 5.88
C THR A 34 -1.72 -1.43 6.81
N ASP A 35 -2.59 -2.43 6.85
CA ASP A 35 -2.30 -3.66 7.59
C ASP A 35 -0.98 -4.32 7.13
N PRO A 36 -0.26 -4.99 8.04
CA PRO A 36 -0.45 -5.01 9.48
C PRO A 36 0.11 -3.75 10.14
N VAL A 37 -0.64 -3.17 11.08
CA VAL A 37 -0.27 -1.96 11.83
C VAL A 37 -0.63 -2.13 13.31
N ASP A 38 0.22 -1.63 14.21
CA ASP A 38 -0.10 -1.57 15.64
C ASP A 38 -1.05 -0.40 15.93
N LEU A 39 -2.33 -0.69 15.97
CA LEU A 39 -3.38 0.29 16.26
C LEU A 39 -3.51 0.60 17.76
N SER A 40 -2.75 -0.05 18.66
CA SER A 40 -2.87 0.16 20.10
C SER A 40 -2.59 1.60 20.53
N LYS A 41 -1.75 2.32 19.78
CA LYS A 41 -1.33 3.71 20.03
C LYS A 41 -2.27 4.77 19.44
N TYR A 42 -3.16 4.37 18.53
CA TYR A 42 -3.95 5.27 17.70
C TYR A 42 -5.45 5.06 17.91
N ASP A 43 -6.20 6.12 17.75
CA ASP A 43 -7.60 6.04 17.35
C ASP A 43 -7.64 5.95 15.83
N TYR A 44 -8.66 5.29 15.26
CA TYR A 44 -8.66 5.04 13.84
C TYR A 44 -10.06 4.88 13.24
N LEU A 45 -10.12 5.11 11.94
CA LEU A 45 -11.25 4.80 11.05
C LEU A 45 -10.80 3.74 10.04
N LYS A 46 -11.53 2.62 9.96
CA LYS A 46 -11.31 1.61 8.91
C LYS A 46 -11.81 2.15 7.58
N LEU A 47 -10.94 2.22 6.58
CA LEU A 47 -11.36 2.59 5.24
C LEU A 47 -12.07 1.41 4.56
N PRO A 48 -13.13 1.65 3.77
CA PRO A 48 -13.96 0.59 3.22
C PRO A 48 -13.27 -0.24 2.14
N THR A 49 -12.25 0.32 1.49
CA THR A 49 -11.57 -0.31 0.37
C THR A 49 -10.54 -1.33 0.86
N LEU A 50 -10.62 -2.54 0.33
CA LEU A 50 -9.55 -3.54 0.41
C LEU A 50 -8.64 -3.37 -0.80
N ASP A 51 -7.34 -3.44 -0.56
CA ASP A 51 -6.35 -3.53 -1.62
C ASP A 51 -5.84 -4.97 -1.76
N THR A 52 -5.41 -5.32 -2.97
CA THR A 52 -5.00 -6.68 -3.30
C THR A 52 -3.52 -6.69 -3.67
N TRP A 53 -2.78 -7.61 -3.07
CA TRP A 53 -1.41 -7.88 -3.46
C TRP A 53 -1.33 -8.57 -4.82
N GLY A 54 -0.32 -8.20 -5.59
CA GLY A 54 -0.02 -8.79 -6.88
C GLY A 54 1.37 -8.48 -7.35
N VAL A 55 1.63 -8.82 -8.58
CA VAL A 55 2.91 -8.63 -9.24
C VAL A 55 2.73 -7.71 -10.44
N LEU A 56 3.51 -6.63 -10.45
CA LEU A 56 3.64 -5.74 -11.60
C LEU A 56 4.80 -6.24 -12.46
N MET A 57 4.59 -6.29 -13.76
CA MET A 57 5.53 -6.85 -14.72
C MET A 57 5.36 -6.27 -16.11
N LYS A 58 6.31 -6.48 -16.99
CA LYS A 58 6.15 -6.14 -18.41
C LYS A 58 5.05 -6.99 -19.06
N LYS A 59 4.28 -6.39 -19.97
CA LYS A 59 3.18 -7.07 -20.69
C LYS A 59 3.67 -8.24 -21.57
N ASP A 60 4.91 -8.18 -22.02
CA ASP A 60 5.54 -9.22 -22.85
C ASP A 60 6.23 -10.32 -22.04
N SER A 61 6.23 -10.24 -20.70
CA SER A 61 6.82 -11.25 -19.81
C SER A 61 5.98 -12.55 -19.80
N GLU A 62 6.63 -13.66 -19.45
CA GLU A 62 5.96 -14.97 -19.38
C GLU A 62 4.83 -15.01 -18.33
N LEU A 63 5.04 -14.35 -17.17
CA LEU A 63 4.04 -14.32 -16.12
C LEU A 63 2.81 -13.45 -16.47
N ALA A 64 2.94 -12.53 -17.42
CA ALA A 64 1.82 -11.71 -17.87
C ALA A 64 0.71 -12.54 -18.59
N LYS A 65 1.05 -13.74 -19.04
CA LYS A 65 0.11 -14.68 -19.67
C LYS A 65 -0.79 -15.39 -18.65
N LEU A 66 -0.43 -15.34 -17.37
CA LEU A 66 -1.20 -15.93 -16.28
C LEU A 66 -2.30 -14.98 -15.84
N ASP A 67 -3.42 -15.50 -15.34
CA ASP A 67 -4.48 -14.68 -14.73
C ASP A 67 -4.16 -14.31 -13.29
N THR A 68 -3.46 -15.18 -12.58
CA THR A 68 -3.03 -15.01 -11.18
C THR A 68 -1.63 -15.57 -10.98
N ILE A 69 -0.94 -15.06 -9.95
CA ILE A 69 0.43 -15.47 -9.63
C ILE A 69 0.45 -16.26 -8.31
N SER A 70 0.96 -17.47 -8.35
CA SER A 70 1.16 -18.33 -7.17
C SER A 70 2.61 -18.26 -6.66
N PRO A 71 2.91 -18.72 -5.42
CA PRO A 71 4.26 -18.72 -4.88
C PRO A 71 5.30 -19.39 -5.79
N LYS A 72 4.93 -20.51 -6.42
CA LYS A 72 5.82 -21.25 -7.31
C LYS A 72 6.18 -20.52 -8.60
N ASP A 73 5.34 -19.60 -9.05
CA ASP A 73 5.59 -18.84 -10.29
C ASP A 73 6.66 -17.76 -10.06
N LEU A 74 6.95 -17.41 -8.79
CA LEU A 74 7.96 -16.43 -8.40
C LEU A 74 9.33 -17.03 -8.07
N LEU A 75 9.44 -18.36 -8.03
CA LEU A 75 10.72 -19.02 -7.81
C LEU A 75 11.71 -18.62 -8.89
N ASP A 76 12.94 -18.28 -8.49
CA ASP A 76 14.05 -17.87 -9.35
C ASP A 76 13.81 -16.60 -10.20
N LYS A 77 12.65 -15.94 -10.06
CA LYS A 77 12.39 -14.68 -10.73
C LYS A 77 13.10 -13.52 -10.02
N PRO A 78 13.68 -12.55 -10.76
CA PRO A 78 14.28 -11.35 -10.16
C PRO A 78 13.16 -10.50 -9.55
N MET A 79 13.08 -10.46 -8.21
CA MET A 79 12.01 -9.79 -7.48
C MET A 79 12.44 -8.43 -6.94
N ILE A 80 11.56 -7.46 -7.08
CA ILE A 80 11.65 -6.12 -6.49
C ILE A 80 10.57 -6.03 -5.41
N ILE A 81 10.96 -5.90 -4.13
CA ILE A 81 10.03 -5.96 -3.01
C ILE A 81 10.12 -4.71 -2.12
N SER A 82 9.07 -4.45 -1.36
CA SER A 82 9.11 -3.40 -0.33
C SER A 82 10.13 -3.73 0.76
N ASN A 83 10.85 -2.71 1.25
CA ASN A 83 11.79 -2.86 2.35
C ASN A 83 11.13 -2.88 3.74
N GLN A 84 9.80 -2.66 3.83
CA GLN A 84 9.06 -2.64 5.09
C GLN A 84 8.99 -4.05 5.71
N GLU A 85 9.40 -4.18 6.99
CA GLU A 85 9.44 -5.48 7.68
C GLU A 85 8.06 -6.14 7.80
N MET A 86 7.02 -5.37 8.08
CA MET A 86 5.66 -5.88 8.22
C MET A 86 5.12 -6.45 6.90
N VAL A 87 5.47 -5.82 5.77
CA VAL A 87 5.19 -6.36 4.43
C VAL A 87 5.91 -7.69 4.22
N LYS A 88 7.18 -7.76 4.60
CA LYS A 88 7.97 -9.00 4.50
C LYS A 88 7.33 -10.14 5.29
N ASN A 89 6.79 -9.89 6.48
CA ASN A 89 6.14 -10.91 7.31
C ASN A 89 4.84 -11.43 6.68
N GLY A 90 3.99 -10.55 6.14
CA GLY A 90 2.76 -10.93 5.43
C GLY A 90 3.05 -11.79 4.19
N ILE A 91 4.03 -11.38 3.39
CA ILE A 91 4.49 -12.12 2.20
C ILE A 91 5.14 -13.44 2.60
N SER A 92 5.88 -13.49 3.70
CA SER A 92 6.45 -14.74 4.22
C SER A 92 5.38 -15.78 4.50
N GLY A 93 4.31 -15.38 5.18
CA GLY A 93 3.16 -16.25 5.43
C GLY A 93 2.55 -16.78 4.13
N TRP A 94 2.35 -15.93 3.14
CA TRP A 94 1.84 -16.30 1.83
C TRP A 94 2.76 -17.27 1.08
N LEU A 95 4.08 -17.15 1.24
CA LEU A 95 5.10 -18.06 0.70
C LEU A 95 5.25 -19.36 1.50
N GLY A 96 4.40 -19.63 2.51
CA GLY A 96 4.49 -20.80 3.37
C GLY A 96 5.71 -20.79 4.30
N GLY A 97 6.18 -19.61 4.70
CA GLY A 97 7.35 -19.43 5.57
C GLY A 97 8.70 -19.47 4.84
N ASN A 98 8.72 -19.71 3.54
CA ASN A 98 9.96 -19.83 2.76
C ASN A 98 10.33 -18.52 2.04
N GLN A 99 10.62 -17.46 2.78
CA GLN A 99 11.05 -16.17 2.19
C GLN A 99 12.37 -16.27 1.41
N ARG A 100 13.22 -17.23 1.74
CA ARG A 100 14.50 -17.45 1.04
C ARG A 100 14.33 -18.00 -0.38
N ALA A 101 13.10 -18.39 -0.74
CA ALA A 101 12.78 -18.85 -2.08
C ALA A 101 12.68 -17.72 -3.12
N LEU A 102 12.57 -16.44 -2.70
CA LEU A 102 12.55 -15.33 -3.64
C LEU A 102 13.96 -14.82 -3.95
N ASN A 103 14.26 -14.73 -5.23
CA ASN A 103 15.46 -14.05 -5.71
C ASN A 103 15.27 -12.53 -5.67
N VAL A 104 15.46 -11.92 -4.49
CA VAL A 104 15.30 -10.47 -4.30
C VAL A 104 16.53 -9.74 -4.85
N VAL A 105 16.36 -9.08 -5.98
CA VAL A 105 17.45 -8.32 -6.64
C VAL A 105 17.53 -6.87 -6.16
N THR A 106 16.40 -6.29 -5.68
CA THR A 106 16.39 -4.96 -5.08
C THR A 106 15.18 -4.75 -4.16
N THR A 107 15.28 -3.74 -3.31
CA THR A 107 14.18 -3.31 -2.44
C THR A 107 13.82 -1.84 -2.69
N TYR A 108 12.56 -1.47 -2.39
CA TYR A 108 12.09 -0.10 -2.54
C TYR A 108 11.34 0.38 -1.28
N ASN A 109 11.31 1.69 -1.08
CA ASN A 109 10.47 2.36 -0.09
C ASN A 109 9.27 3.07 -0.73
N LEU A 110 9.42 3.60 -1.95
CA LEU A 110 8.37 4.26 -2.71
C LEU A 110 8.10 3.51 -4.02
N PHE A 111 6.83 3.22 -4.26
CA PHE A 111 6.36 2.46 -5.44
C PHE A 111 6.82 3.08 -6.78
N TYR A 112 6.90 4.40 -6.88
CA TYR A 112 7.32 5.07 -8.11
C TYR A 112 8.65 4.56 -8.64
N ASN A 113 9.65 4.39 -7.77
CA ASN A 113 10.97 3.86 -8.15
C ASN A 113 10.88 2.40 -8.62
N ALA A 114 10.11 1.57 -7.92
CA ALA A 114 9.90 0.18 -8.30
C ALA A 114 9.22 0.06 -9.67
N LYS A 115 8.25 0.93 -9.95
CA LYS A 115 7.57 0.99 -11.23
C LYS A 115 8.55 1.27 -12.38
N LEU A 116 9.42 2.27 -12.23
CA LEU A 116 10.46 2.59 -13.24
C LEU A 116 11.40 1.41 -13.49
N MET A 117 11.85 0.73 -12.42
CA MET A 117 12.68 -0.47 -12.55
C MET A 117 11.95 -1.60 -13.30
N CYS A 118 10.66 -1.77 -13.09
CA CYS A 118 9.85 -2.74 -13.82
C CYS A 118 9.76 -2.39 -15.31
N GLU A 119 9.53 -1.13 -15.64
CA GLU A 119 9.49 -0.63 -17.02
C GLU A 119 10.82 -0.87 -17.75
N GLU A 120 11.95 -0.77 -17.05
CA GLU A 120 13.31 -1.06 -17.54
C GLU A 120 13.71 -2.54 -17.45
N ASN A 121 12.74 -3.43 -17.14
CA ASN A 121 12.96 -4.88 -17.08
C ASN A 121 13.99 -5.35 -16.04
N VAL A 122 14.16 -4.61 -14.94
CA VAL A 122 15.07 -5.01 -13.83
C VAL A 122 14.50 -6.23 -13.08
N GLY A 123 13.16 -6.35 -12.98
CA GLY A 123 12.51 -7.47 -12.32
C GLY A 123 11.00 -7.29 -12.16
N TYR A 124 10.42 -8.25 -11.45
CA TYR A 124 9.01 -8.33 -11.12
C TYR A 124 8.75 -7.60 -9.79
N VAL A 125 7.80 -6.66 -9.76
CA VAL A 125 7.52 -5.87 -8.56
C VAL A 125 6.37 -6.47 -7.77
N LEU A 126 6.62 -6.90 -6.55
CA LEU A 126 5.58 -7.28 -5.61
C LEU A 126 4.97 -6.03 -4.99
N THR A 127 3.68 -5.77 -5.25
CA THR A 127 3.03 -4.50 -4.92
C THR A 127 1.51 -4.63 -4.76
N LEU A 128 0.85 -3.52 -4.47
CA LEU A 128 -0.60 -3.40 -4.33
C LEU A 128 -1.23 -2.92 -5.64
N LYS A 129 -2.42 -3.41 -5.93
CA LYS A 129 -3.18 -3.09 -7.16
C LYS A 129 -3.44 -1.59 -7.30
N ASN A 130 -3.91 -0.95 -6.23
CA ASN A 130 -4.34 0.46 -6.29
C ASN A 130 -3.18 1.47 -6.40
N LEU A 131 -1.92 1.01 -6.29
CA LEU A 131 -0.75 1.85 -6.57
C LEU A 131 -0.47 1.98 -8.07
N HIS A 132 -1.05 1.09 -8.89
CA HIS A 132 -0.85 1.09 -10.34
C HIS A 132 -2.17 1.36 -11.07
N ASN A 133 -2.19 2.39 -11.90
CA ASN A 133 -3.28 2.63 -12.85
C ASN A 133 -2.88 2.03 -14.20
N GLU A 134 -3.59 0.99 -14.60
CA GLU A 134 -3.43 0.43 -15.93
C GLU A 134 -3.98 1.39 -16.98
N SER A 135 -3.18 1.67 -17.99
CA SER A 135 -3.62 2.32 -19.21
C SER A 135 -3.24 1.46 -20.41
N ASP A 136 -3.97 1.58 -21.50
CA ASP A 136 -3.70 0.82 -22.73
C ASP A 136 -2.29 1.10 -23.28
N LYS A 137 -1.75 2.28 -22.98
CA LYS A 137 -0.40 2.73 -23.38
C LYS A 137 0.71 2.24 -22.44
N SER A 138 0.38 1.65 -21.28
CA SER A 138 1.37 1.15 -20.33
C SER A 138 2.08 -0.08 -20.90
N SER A 139 3.42 -0.13 -20.75
CA SER A 139 4.25 -1.31 -21.10
C SER A 139 4.18 -2.40 -20.06
N ILE A 140 3.58 -2.12 -18.90
CA ILE A 140 3.49 -3.01 -17.75
C ILE A 140 2.03 -3.35 -17.42
N CYS A 141 1.83 -4.49 -16.77
CA CYS A 141 0.53 -4.97 -16.30
C CYS A 141 0.63 -5.54 -14.89
N PHE A 142 -0.51 -5.60 -14.19
CA PHE A 142 -0.63 -6.15 -12.85
C PHE A 142 -1.36 -7.49 -12.89
N LYS A 143 -0.87 -8.48 -12.11
CA LYS A 143 -1.53 -9.76 -11.89
C LYS A 143 -1.69 -10.03 -10.39
N PRO A 144 -2.91 -10.37 -9.92
CA PRO A 144 -3.14 -10.60 -8.50
C PRO A 144 -2.50 -11.91 -8.02
N LEU A 145 -2.19 -11.99 -6.72
CA LEU A 145 -1.70 -13.22 -6.09
C LEU A 145 -2.79 -14.26 -5.93
N HIS A 146 -2.40 -15.54 -6.00
CA HIS A 146 -3.23 -16.69 -5.65
C HIS A 146 -2.45 -17.68 -4.74
N PRO A 147 -2.95 -18.05 -3.55
CA PRO A 147 -4.18 -17.55 -2.91
C PRO A 147 -4.19 -16.03 -2.75
N PRO A 148 -5.38 -15.39 -2.79
CA PRO A 148 -5.46 -13.93 -2.70
C PRO A 148 -4.94 -13.44 -1.35
N LEU A 149 -4.11 -12.42 -1.39
CA LEU A 149 -3.63 -11.68 -0.23
C LEU A 149 -4.15 -10.26 -0.33
N THR A 150 -4.93 -9.86 0.67
CA THR A 150 -5.52 -8.52 0.73
C THR A 150 -5.08 -7.79 1.98
N LEU A 151 -5.15 -6.48 1.95
CA LEU A 151 -4.95 -5.64 3.11
C LEU A 151 -5.99 -4.52 3.16
N ARG A 152 -6.16 -3.95 4.35
CA ARG A 152 -7.01 -2.79 4.58
C ARG A 152 -6.16 -1.58 4.96
N SER A 153 -6.62 -0.42 4.55
CA SER A 153 -6.08 0.85 5.02
C SER A 153 -6.89 1.40 6.19
N HIS A 154 -6.21 2.09 7.09
CA HIS A 154 -6.78 2.77 8.24
C HIS A 154 -6.36 4.23 8.21
N LEU A 155 -7.31 5.13 8.42
CA LEU A 155 -6.98 6.49 8.79
C LEU A 155 -6.75 6.51 10.30
N VAL A 156 -5.59 6.93 10.73
CA VAL A 156 -5.15 6.89 12.14
C VAL A 156 -4.74 8.26 12.64
N TRP A 157 -4.88 8.46 13.96
CA TRP A 157 -4.39 9.64 14.66
C TRP A 157 -4.03 9.28 16.09
N LYS A 158 -3.18 10.09 16.70
CA LYS A 158 -2.72 9.85 18.08
C LYS A 158 -3.89 9.91 19.05
N LYS A 159 -3.96 8.94 19.97
CA LYS A 159 -4.99 8.91 21.03
C LYS A 159 -4.95 10.21 21.85
N TYR A 160 -6.13 10.63 22.29
CA TYR A 160 -6.32 11.83 23.11
C TYR A 160 -5.87 13.15 22.45
N LYS A 161 -5.69 13.16 21.13
CA LYS A 161 -5.37 14.39 20.42
C LYS A 161 -6.60 15.30 20.35
N VAL A 162 -6.45 16.54 20.81
CA VAL A 162 -7.46 17.59 20.61
C VAL A 162 -7.27 18.14 19.20
N PHE A 163 -8.32 18.09 18.41
CA PHE A 163 -8.27 18.53 17.02
C PHE A 163 -8.71 19.99 16.84
N PRO A 164 -8.08 20.71 15.90
CA PRO A 164 -8.68 21.92 15.33
C PRO A 164 -10.00 21.59 14.64
N LYS A 165 -10.93 22.56 14.61
CA LYS A 165 -12.27 22.40 14.02
C LYS A 165 -12.25 21.85 12.58
N ALA A 166 -11.23 22.22 11.81
CA ALA A 166 -11.05 21.73 10.43
C ALA A 166 -10.92 20.20 10.35
N ILE A 167 -10.20 19.59 11.29
CA ILE A 167 -10.00 18.13 11.33
C ILE A 167 -11.27 17.44 11.81
N GLU A 168 -11.96 17.98 12.79
CA GLU A 168 -13.25 17.44 13.25
C GLU A 168 -14.24 17.36 12.10
N ILE A 169 -14.42 18.47 11.35
CA ILE A 169 -15.30 18.52 10.17
C ILE A 169 -14.86 17.50 9.11
N PHE A 170 -13.56 17.39 8.86
CA PHE A 170 -13.05 16.39 7.90
C PHE A 170 -13.42 14.96 8.31
N LEU A 171 -13.22 14.60 9.58
CA LEU A 171 -13.53 13.26 10.11
C LEU A 171 -15.04 12.98 10.11
N GLU A 172 -15.89 13.97 10.42
CA GLU A 172 -17.34 13.87 10.34
C GLU A 172 -17.77 13.55 8.91
N ILE A 173 -17.35 14.36 7.94
CA ILE A 173 -17.68 14.18 6.51
C ILE A 173 -17.18 12.81 6.01
N LEU A 174 -15.94 12.45 6.34
CA LEU A 174 -15.36 11.17 5.90
C LEU A 174 -16.16 9.98 6.48
N ASN A 175 -16.54 10.05 7.75
CA ASN A 175 -17.30 8.99 8.39
C ASN A 175 -18.69 8.82 7.77
N GLU A 176 -19.36 9.92 7.40
CA GLU A 176 -20.62 9.89 6.66
C GLU A 176 -20.46 9.24 5.27
N GLU A 177 -19.41 9.60 4.54
CA GLU A 177 -19.13 9.01 3.22
C GLU A 177 -18.79 7.50 3.30
N ILE A 178 -18.10 7.07 4.36
CA ILE A 178 -17.84 5.65 4.61
C ILE A 178 -19.15 4.89 4.87
N LYS A 179 -20.05 5.45 5.69
CA LYS A 179 -21.35 4.82 5.99
C LYS A 179 -22.23 4.67 4.76
N LYS A 180 -22.18 5.60 3.82
CA LYS A 180 -22.94 5.52 2.55
C LYS A 180 -22.45 4.40 1.61
N LYS A 181 -21.23 3.91 1.81
CA LYS A 181 -20.60 2.88 0.97
C LYS A 181 -20.64 1.47 1.58
N GLN A 182 -21.18 1.32 2.77
CA GLN A 182 -21.44 0.05 3.44
C GLN A 182 -22.86 -0.44 3.18
#